data_be2cfe361801b1f8cc5311b3405a911e
#
_entry.id   be2cfe361801b1f8cc5311b3405a911e
#
_cell.length_a   1.000
_cell.length_b   1.000
_cell.length_c   1.000
_cell.angle_alpha   90.00
_cell.angle_beta   90.00
_cell.angle_gamma   90.00
#
_symmetry.space_group_name_H-M   'P 1'
#
loop_
_entity.id
_entity.type
_entity.pdbx_description
1 polymer ?
#
loop_
_entity_poly.entity_id
_entity_poly.type
_entity_poly.pdbx_seq_one_letter_code
_entity_poly.pdbx_strand_id
1 'polypeptide(L)'
;MKKIVIISGDPNSINSEIIFKSWRKLSKTVKKKIYLISNYKLLKEQFKILGYKAPIEKVDDINESNNTNLKVVNVDLKFKKPFKVNATSTSKFILDSLNLGHKLALDKERVLGLINCSIDKKHLKNKYRGVTEYFADKCK
;
A
#
# COMPACT_ATOMS: atom_id res chain seq x y z
N MET A 1 18.32 5.35 -8.42
CA MET A 1 17.68 5.74 -7.12
C MET A 1 16.78 4.61 -6.67
N LYS A 2 17.09 4.05 -5.52
CA LYS A 2 16.25 2.97 -4.96
C LYS A 2 14.95 3.52 -4.38
N LYS A 3 13.89 2.74 -4.48
CA LYS A 3 12.54 3.11 -4.07
C LYS A 3 12.19 2.55 -2.69
N ILE A 4 11.27 3.20 -2.02
CA ILE A 4 10.67 2.72 -0.78
C ILE A 4 9.22 2.34 -1.11
N VAL A 5 8.88 1.10 -0.83
CA VAL A 5 7.54 0.55 -1.12
C VAL A 5 6.74 0.48 0.19
N ILE A 6 5.53 1.01 0.15
CA ILE A 6 4.62 1.02 1.31
C ILE A 6 3.37 0.23 0.94
N ILE A 7 2.98 -0.70 1.78
CA ILE A 7 1.71 -1.43 1.65
C ILE A 7 0.65 -0.70 2.47
N SER A 8 -0.45 -0.31 1.84
CA SER A 8 -1.50 0.49 2.48
C SER A 8 -2.25 -0.23 3.60
N GLY A 9 -2.26 -1.57 3.57
CA GLY A 9 -2.90 -2.36 4.62
C GLY A 9 -4.42 -2.41 4.52
N ASP A 10 -5.07 -2.49 5.67
CA ASP A 10 -6.53 -2.68 5.76
C ASP A 10 -7.28 -1.44 5.25
N PRO A 11 -8.15 -1.59 4.23
CA PRO A 11 -8.92 -0.47 3.70
C PRO A 11 -9.97 0.07 4.68
N ASN A 12 -10.40 -0.73 5.65
CA ASN A 12 -11.39 -0.34 6.66
C ASN A 12 -10.75 0.21 7.94
N SER A 13 -9.61 0.86 7.81
CA SER A 13 -8.82 1.38 8.94
C SER A 13 -8.51 2.87 8.77
N ILE A 14 -7.73 3.41 9.69
CA ILE A 14 -7.21 4.78 9.61
C ILE A 14 -5.95 4.89 8.72
N ASN A 15 -5.57 3.84 8.02
CA ASN A 15 -4.30 3.80 7.28
C ASN A 15 -4.20 4.87 6.20
N SER A 16 -5.29 5.16 5.48
CA SER A 16 -5.29 6.23 4.47
C SER A 16 -5.00 7.61 5.09
N GLU A 17 -5.54 7.86 6.26
CA GLU A 17 -5.24 9.09 7.03
C GLU A 17 -3.77 9.17 7.43
N ILE A 18 -3.24 8.07 7.97
CA ILE A 18 -1.82 7.99 8.37
C ILE A 18 -0.91 8.19 7.17
N ILE A 19 -1.20 7.54 6.05
CA ILE A 19 -0.44 7.66 4.81
C ILE A 19 -0.41 9.11 4.34
N PHE A 20 -1.56 9.77 4.25
CA PHE A 20 -1.63 11.16 3.82
C PHE A 20 -0.87 12.11 4.76
N LYS A 21 -1.11 12.01 6.06
CA LYS A 21 -0.47 12.88 7.05
C LYS A 21 1.05 12.70 7.11
N SER A 22 1.51 11.48 6.93
CA SER A 22 2.94 11.20 6.85
C SER A 22 3.55 11.69 5.55
N TRP A 23 2.93 11.34 4.41
CA TRP A 23 3.41 11.69 3.08
C TRP A 23 3.56 13.20 2.89
N ARG A 24 2.58 14.00 3.32
CA ARG A 24 2.63 15.46 3.14
C ARG A 24 3.81 16.11 3.84
N LYS A 25 4.34 15.49 4.90
CA LYS A 25 5.48 15.99 5.68
C LYS A 25 6.83 15.62 5.07
N LEU A 26 6.87 14.73 4.10
CA LEU A 26 8.09 14.28 3.48
C LEU A 26 8.69 15.35 2.57
N SER A 27 10.02 15.39 2.48
CA SER A 27 10.72 16.23 1.52
C SER A 27 10.43 15.80 0.08
N LYS A 28 10.63 16.69 -0.88
CA LYS A 28 10.49 16.36 -2.30
C LYS A 28 11.39 15.20 -2.72
N THR A 29 12.60 15.15 -2.19
CA THR A 29 13.57 14.06 -2.46
C THR A 29 13.01 12.72 -2.02
N VAL A 30 12.44 12.63 -0.83
CA VAL A 30 11.84 11.40 -0.32
C VAL A 30 10.56 11.04 -1.08
N LYS A 31 9.70 12.01 -1.37
CA LYS A 31 8.47 11.78 -2.14
C LYS A 31 8.75 11.10 -3.49
N LYS A 32 9.83 11.47 -4.17
CA LYS A 32 10.23 10.85 -5.44
C LYS A 32 10.51 9.35 -5.31
N LYS A 33 10.90 8.89 -4.14
CA LYS A 33 11.25 7.48 -3.88
C LYS A 33 10.06 6.64 -3.43
N ILE A 34 8.96 7.25 -3.02
CA ILE A 34 7.82 6.55 -2.41
C ILE A 34 6.89 5.99 -3.47
N TYR A 35 6.57 4.71 -3.34
CA TYR A 35 5.53 4.00 -4.08
C TYR A 35 4.61 3.28 -3.11
N LEU A 36 3.32 3.48 -3.27
CA LEU A 36 2.30 2.89 -2.42
C LEU A 36 1.60 1.74 -3.14
N ILE A 37 1.61 0.57 -2.55
CA ILE A 37 0.77 -0.55 -2.99
C ILE A 37 -0.61 -0.35 -2.39
N SER A 38 -1.59 -0.08 -3.23
CA SER A 38 -2.97 0.16 -2.82
C SER A 38 -3.93 0.00 -4.00
N ASN A 39 -5.19 0.33 -3.81
CA ASN A 39 -6.13 0.50 -4.90
C ASN A 39 -6.32 1.99 -5.16
N TYR A 40 -6.02 2.41 -6.37
CA TYR A 40 -6.07 3.83 -6.77
C TYR A 40 -7.45 4.45 -6.55
N LYS A 41 -8.49 3.77 -7.02
CA LYS A 41 -9.88 4.26 -6.91
C LYS A 41 -10.31 4.36 -5.44
N LEU A 42 -10.01 3.35 -4.64
CA LEU A 42 -10.31 3.35 -3.21
C LEU A 42 -9.65 4.54 -2.51
N LEU A 43 -8.34 4.69 -2.70
CA LEU A 43 -7.57 5.75 -2.05
C LEU A 43 -8.07 7.14 -2.45
N LYS A 44 -8.38 7.32 -3.72
CA LYS A 44 -8.95 8.58 -4.24
C LYS A 44 -10.27 8.91 -3.57
N GLU A 45 -11.16 7.92 -3.44
CA GLU A 45 -12.46 8.11 -2.79
C GLU A 45 -12.33 8.34 -1.27
N GLN A 46 -11.43 7.62 -0.61
CA GLN A 46 -11.13 7.82 0.81
C GLN A 46 -10.60 9.23 1.08
N PHE A 47 -9.65 9.70 0.28
CA PHE A 47 -9.12 11.07 0.41
C PHE A 47 -10.19 12.13 0.16
N LYS A 48 -11.09 11.90 -0.79
CA LYS A 48 -12.21 12.81 -1.05
C LYS A 48 -13.12 12.94 0.18
N ILE A 49 -13.48 11.81 0.81
CA ILE A 49 -14.31 11.82 2.02
C ILE A 49 -13.60 12.52 3.17
N LEU A 50 -12.31 12.30 3.35
CA LEU A 50 -11.51 12.90 4.41
C LEU A 50 -11.12 14.37 4.14
N GLY A 51 -11.42 14.88 2.95
CA GLY A 51 -11.04 16.24 2.57
C GLY A 51 -9.54 16.40 2.33
N TYR A 52 -8.83 15.34 2.02
CA TYR A 52 -7.39 15.38 1.77
C TYR A 52 -7.10 15.62 0.29
N LYS A 53 -6.29 16.65 0.03
CA LYS A 53 -5.83 17.00 -1.32
C LYS A 53 -4.40 16.53 -1.49
N ALA A 54 -4.22 15.52 -2.33
CA ALA A 54 -2.89 15.01 -2.70
C ALA A 54 -2.91 14.63 -4.18
N PRO A 55 -1.85 14.93 -4.93
CA PRO A 55 -1.72 14.46 -6.30
C PRO A 55 -1.43 12.96 -6.28
N ILE A 56 -2.43 12.14 -6.58
CA ILE A 56 -2.32 10.68 -6.64
C ILE A 56 -2.14 10.29 -8.11
N GLU A 57 -1.18 9.41 -8.37
CA GLU A 57 -0.87 8.90 -9.70
C GLU A 57 -0.90 7.37 -9.69
N LYS A 58 -1.67 6.79 -10.61
CA LYS A 58 -1.66 5.34 -10.82
C LYS A 58 -0.47 4.99 -11.70
N VAL A 59 0.35 4.04 -11.27
CA VAL A 59 1.51 3.54 -12.01
C VAL A 59 1.45 2.01 -12.10
N ASP A 60 2.09 1.46 -13.14
CA ASP A 60 2.14 0.01 -13.34
C ASP A 60 3.41 -0.61 -12.74
N ASP A 61 4.47 0.18 -12.56
CA ASP A 61 5.73 -0.28 -11.98
C ASP A 61 6.42 0.84 -11.19
N ILE A 62 7.34 0.45 -10.31
CA ILE A 62 8.09 1.37 -9.45
C ILE A 62 9.16 2.19 -10.18
N ASN A 63 9.41 1.95 -11.45
CA ASN A 63 10.31 2.75 -12.29
C ASN A 63 9.59 3.71 -13.24
N GLU A 64 8.26 3.71 -13.23
CA GLU A 64 7.48 4.46 -14.21
C GLU A 64 7.56 5.97 -14.02
N SER A 65 7.72 6.43 -12.76
CA SER A 65 7.73 7.85 -12.45
C SER A 65 8.67 8.18 -11.31
N ASN A 66 9.34 9.33 -11.42
CA ASN A 66 10.19 9.90 -10.36
C ASN A 66 9.68 11.27 -9.88
N ASN A 67 8.43 11.58 -10.11
CA ASN A 67 7.83 12.83 -9.64
C ASN A 67 7.50 12.78 -8.13
N THR A 68 6.96 13.87 -7.60
CA THR A 68 6.60 14.00 -6.19
C THR A 68 5.16 13.62 -5.87
N ASN A 69 4.41 13.09 -6.85
CA ASN A 69 3.05 12.60 -6.62
C ASN A 69 3.07 11.39 -5.69
N LEU A 70 1.95 11.12 -5.05
CA LEU A 70 1.73 9.87 -4.35
C LEU A 70 1.44 8.78 -5.41
N LYS A 71 2.46 8.02 -5.75
CA LYS A 71 2.40 7.01 -6.81
C LYS A 71 1.84 5.71 -6.25
N VAL A 72 0.78 5.21 -6.89
CA VAL A 72 0.06 4.01 -6.46
C VAL A 72 0.28 2.89 -7.46
N VAL A 73 0.94 1.83 -7.03
CA VAL A 73 0.98 0.56 -7.74
C VAL A 73 -0.33 -0.15 -7.42
N ASN A 74 -1.19 -0.27 -8.41
CA ASN A 74 -2.58 -0.66 -8.20
C ASN A 74 -2.74 -2.17 -7.95
N VAL A 75 -3.52 -2.51 -6.94
CA VAL A 75 -4.02 -3.86 -6.66
C VAL A 75 -5.55 -3.82 -6.79
N ASP A 76 -6.11 -4.81 -7.46
CA ASP A 76 -7.55 -4.88 -7.68
C ASP A 76 -8.32 -5.01 -6.37
N LEU A 77 -9.41 -4.27 -6.27
CA LEU A 77 -10.31 -4.31 -5.13
C LEU A 77 -11.74 -4.00 -5.58
N LYS A 78 -12.67 -4.89 -5.27
CA LYS A 78 -14.10 -4.65 -5.45
C LYS A 78 -14.68 -4.06 -4.18
N PHE A 79 -15.29 -2.88 -4.28
CA PHE A 79 -15.92 -2.22 -3.15
C PHE A 79 -17.09 -1.35 -3.62
N LYS A 80 -18.03 -1.11 -2.70
CA LYS A 80 -19.14 -0.17 -2.89
C LYS A 80 -18.93 1.10 -2.07
N LYS A 81 -18.53 0.94 -0.82
CA LYS A 81 -18.26 2.05 0.11
C LYS A 81 -16.78 2.01 0.52
N PRO A 82 -16.05 3.12 0.41
CA PRO A 82 -14.59 3.11 0.56
C PRO A 82 -14.07 2.77 1.97
N PHE A 83 -14.89 2.91 3.00
CA PHE A 83 -14.53 2.54 4.38
C PHE A 83 -15.33 1.36 4.92
N LYS A 84 -16.13 0.70 4.08
CA LYS A 84 -16.92 -0.48 4.43
C LYS A 84 -16.79 -1.56 3.37
N VAL A 85 -15.56 -1.96 3.13
CA VAL A 85 -15.24 -3.05 2.19
C VAL A 85 -15.53 -4.37 2.87
N ASN A 86 -16.19 -5.30 2.16
CA ASN A 86 -16.54 -6.60 2.75
C ASN A 86 -15.27 -7.43 3.07
N ALA A 87 -15.40 -8.38 3.99
CA ALA A 87 -14.31 -9.18 4.51
C ALA A 87 -13.59 -10.00 3.42
N THR A 88 -14.33 -10.59 2.49
CA THR A 88 -13.76 -11.42 1.41
C THR A 88 -12.89 -10.59 0.48
N SER A 89 -13.41 -9.44 0.01
CA SER A 89 -12.65 -8.52 -0.85
C SER A 89 -11.44 -7.93 -0.13
N THR A 90 -11.59 -7.59 1.15
CA THR A 90 -10.51 -7.08 1.99
C THR A 90 -9.39 -8.11 2.14
N SER A 91 -9.71 -9.35 2.45
CA SER A 91 -8.71 -10.42 2.62
C SER A 91 -7.92 -10.67 1.33
N LYS A 92 -8.63 -10.74 0.20
CA LYS A 92 -7.97 -10.91 -1.11
C LYS A 92 -7.05 -9.73 -1.42
N PHE A 93 -7.52 -8.51 -1.24
CA PHE A 93 -6.74 -7.29 -1.47
C PHE A 93 -5.47 -7.25 -0.61
N ILE A 94 -5.59 -7.57 0.67
CA ILE A 94 -4.45 -7.60 1.61
C ILE A 94 -3.42 -8.64 1.17
N LEU A 95 -3.85 -9.86 0.87
CA LEU A 95 -2.94 -10.93 0.45
C LEU A 95 -2.26 -10.60 -0.87
N ASP A 96 -3.00 -10.09 -1.86
CA ASP A 96 -2.44 -9.66 -3.13
C ASP A 96 -1.41 -8.53 -2.94
N SER A 97 -1.71 -7.58 -2.04
CA SER A 97 -0.81 -6.48 -1.71
C SER A 97 0.48 -6.96 -1.04
N LEU A 98 0.38 -7.90 -0.09
CA LEU A 98 1.53 -8.49 0.58
C LEU A 98 2.40 -9.28 -0.41
N ASN A 99 1.78 -10.05 -1.30
CA ASN A 99 2.50 -10.84 -2.30
C ASN A 99 3.25 -9.94 -3.29
N LEU A 100 2.61 -8.86 -3.74
CA LEU A 100 3.27 -7.88 -4.61
C LEU A 100 4.41 -7.17 -3.88
N GLY A 101 4.19 -6.74 -2.65
CA GLY A 101 5.22 -6.10 -1.82
C GLY A 101 6.43 -7.01 -1.60
N HIS A 102 6.20 -8.27 -1.29
CA HIS A 102 7.25 -9.27 -1.16
C HIS A 102 8.06 -9.44 -2.45
N LYS A 103 7.36 -9.58 -3.58
CA LYS A 103 8.00 -9.69 -4.90
C LYS A 103 8.89 -8.47 -5.20
N LEU A 104 8.39 -7.27 -4.96
CA LEU A 104 9.15 -6.04 -5.18
C LEU A 104 10.34 -5.94 -4.22
N ALA A 105 10.17 -6.32 -2.96
CA ALA A 105 11.24 -6.25 -1.96
C ALA A 105 12.42 -7.19 -2.23
N LEU A 106 12.21 -8.25 -3.00
CA LEU A 106 13.30 -9.15 -3.42
C LEU A 106 14.24 -8.49 -4.44
N ASP A 107 13.78 -7.47 -5.14
CA ASP A 107 14.58 -6.72 -6.09
C ASP A 107 15.43 -5.65 -5.38
N LYS A 108 16.56 -6.09 -4.84
CA LYS A 108 17.46 -5.23 -4.06
C LYS A 108 18.13 -4.14 -4.88
N GLU A 109 18.12 -4.25 -6.20
CA GLU A 109 18.65 -3.22 -7.09
C GLU A 109 17.72 -2.01 -7.17
N ARG A 110 16.42 -2.23 -7.13
CA ARG A 110 15.40 -1.17 -7.27
C ARG A 110 14.77 -0.74 -5.95
N VAL A 111 14.71 -1.62 -4.95
CA VAL A 111 13.98 -1.39 -3.71
C VAL A 111 14.92 -1.31 -2.51
N LEU A 112 14.86 -0.19 -1.80
CA LEU A 112 15.59 0.03 -0.57
C LEU A 112 14.94 -0.68 0.62
N GLY A 113 13.62 -0.67 0.68
CA GLY A 113 12.88 -1.28 1.78
C GLY A 113 11.39 -1.31 1.55
N LEU A 114 10.73 -2.12 2.37
CA LEU A 114 9.28 -2.33 2.38
C LEU A 114 8.72 -1.97 3.75
N ILE A 115 7.67 -1.17 3.75
CA ILE A 115 6.95 -0.76 4.95
C ILE A 115 5.51 -1.23 4.79
N ASN A 116 4.95 -1.91 5.79
CA ASN A 116 3.53 -2.25 5.79
C ASN A 116 2.77 -1.45 6.83
N CYS A 117 1.61 -0.91 6.43
CA CYS A 117 0.66 -0.34 7.35
C CYS A 117 -0.15 -1.45 8.04
N SER A 118 -0.86 -1.08 9.09
CA SER A 118 -1.59 -2.00 9.96
C SER A 118 -2.56 -2.93 9.20
N ILE A 119 -2.53 -4.20 9.53
CA ILE A 119 -3.39 -5.25 8.96
C ILE A 119 -3.97 -6.07 10.11
N ASP A 120 -5.28 -6.28 10.08
CA ASP A 120 -5.92 -7.23 10.99
C ASP A 120 -5.49 -8.66 10.60
N LYS A 121 -4.87 -9.35 11.54
CA LYS A 121 -4.30 -10.70 11.33
C LYS A 121 -5.32 -11.74 10.88
N LYS A 122 -6.62 -11.53 11.11
CA LYS A 122 -7.68 -12.42 10.60
C LYS A 122 -7.64 -12.58 9.08
N HIS A 123 -7.15 -11.55 8.34
CA HIS A 123 -7.01 -11.59 6.89
C HIS A 123 -5.84 -12.45 6.42
N LEU A 124 -4.99 -12.90 7.33
CA LEU A 124 -3.88 -13.83 7.05
C LEU A 124 -4.30 -15.30 7.20
N LYS A 125 -5.59 -15.60 7.00
CA LYS A 125 -6.21 -16.95 7.04
C LYS A 125 -6.07 -17.64 8.40
N ASN A 126 -5.96 -16.87 9.50
CA ASN A 126 -5.74 -17.39 10.86
C ASN A 126 -4.50 -18.29 11.00
N LYS A 127 -3.64 -18.33 9.99
CA LYS A 127 -2.42 -19.17 9.96
C LYS A 127 -1.21 -18.45 10.53
N TYR A 128 -1.19 -17.12 10.45
CA TYR A 128 -0.05 -16.30 10.86
C TYR A 128 -0.45 -15.34 11.97
N ARG A 129 0.48 -15.08 12.90
CA ARG A 129 0.27 -14.11 13.97
C ARG A 129 0.32 -12.66 13.49
N GLY A 130 0.99 -12.42 12.36
CA GLY A 130 1.11 -11.11 11.76
C GLY A 130 1.88 -11.14 10.45
N VAL A 131 2.15 -9.96 9.91
CA VAL A 131 2.83 -9.80 8.62
C VAL A 131 4.26 -10.33 8.65
N THR A 132 4.97 -10.17 9.76
CA THR A 132 6.35 -10.67 9.92
C THR A 132 6.42 -12.18 9.71
N GLU A 133 5.54 -12.94 10.34
CA GLU A 133 5.46 -14.39 10.21
C GLU A 133 5.05 -14.81 8.79
N TYR A 134 4.13 -14.05 8.19
CA TYR A 134 3.72 -14.28 6.81
C TYR A 134 4.90 -14.15 5.85
N PHE A 135 5.68 -13.08 5.95
CA PHE A 135 6.86 -12.89 5.11
C PHE A 135 7.97 -13.90 5.41
N ALA A 136 8.16 -14.27 6.66
CA ALA A 136 9.15 -15.29 7.04
C ALA A 136 8.85 -16.63 6.37
N ASP A 137 7.58 -17.04 6.33
CA ASP A 137 7.15 -18.26 5.65
C ASP A 137 7.40 -18.18 4.13
N LYS A 138 7.17 -17.02 3.52
CA LYS A 138 7.41 -16.79 2.09
C LYS A 138 8.88 -16.83 1.69
N CYS A 139 9.78 -16.59 2.61
CA CYS A 139 11.23 -16.58 2.37
C CYS A 139 11.89 -17.96 2.54
N LYS A 140 11.13 -19.00 2.87
CA LYS A 140 11.65 -20.37 3.01
C LYS A 140 11.90 -21.07 1.68
#